data_ddb6fe5537cca48e5990ac04f5f171b5
#
_entry.id   ddb6fe5537cca48e5990ac04f5f171b5
#
_cell.length_a   1.000
_cell.length_b   1.000
_cell.length_c   1.000
_cell.angle_alpha   90.00
_cell.angle_beta   90.00
_cell.angle_gamma   90.00
#
_symmetry.space_group_name_H-M   'P 1'
#
loop_
_entity.id
_entity.type
_entity.pdbx_description
1 polymer ?
#
loop_
_entity_poly.entity_id
_entity_poly.type
_entity_poly.pdbx_seq_one_letter_code
_entity_poly.pdbx_strand_id
1 'polypeptide(L)'
;KLNISISNFELKLFDFYSIRNAAKKTFMTVGIPYGHCSSEKEVIKAGMQILKLGADAVYCSMSPEFIKAMTKEKIPVIGHVGMVPATKSWTGGFKAVGKNSSEAIKVYDDTKRLEDAGVIGVEMELVPTKVAEYITNNSEIIIISMGSGKGCDAQYLFAEDIFASHPDHIPRHAKTYANINKEMTKIEKIKHDALVSFINDVNSQKFPEDKNLIFINDNEYSKFIDSLK
;
A
#
# COMPACT_ATOMS: atom_id res chain seq x y z
N LYS A 1 21.22 19.02 -11.38
CA LYS A 1 20.36 18.23 -10.49
C LYS A 1 18.92 18.60 -10.84
N LEU A 2 18.23 17.77 -11.61
CA LEU A 2 16.77 17.89 -11.78
C LEU A 2 16.14 17.47 -10.44
N ASN A 3 15.57 18.43 -9.73
CA ASN A 3 14.69 18.15 -8.60
C ASN A 3 13.31 17.79 -9.19
N ILE A 4 13.12 16.51 -9.54
CA ILE A 4 11.79 15.99 -9.89
C ILE A 4 11.11 15.68 -8.55
N SER A 5 10.32 16.61 -8.06
CA SER A 5 9.39 16.35 -6.98
C SER A 5 8.19 15.59 -7.56
N ILE A 6 8.30 14.26 -7.62
CA ILE A 6 7.16 13.41 -7.94
C ILE A 6 6.29 13.35 -6.67
N SER A 7 5.02 13.71 -6.78
CA SER A 7 4.10 13.63 -5.65
C SER A 7 3.87 12.14 -5.25
N ASN A 8 3.62 11.88 -3.98
CA ASN A 8 3.27 10.52 -3.52
C ASN A 8 2.06 9.94 -4.27
N PHE A 9 1.19 10.79 -4.78
CA PHE A 9 0.05 10.39 -5.59
C PHE A 9 0.48 9.88 -6.98
N GLU A 10 1.38 10.59 -7.66
CA GLU A 10 1.92 10.19 -8.98
C GLU A 10 2.72 8.89 -8.91
N LEU A 11 3.52 8.68 -7.84
CA LEU A 11 4.20 7.41 -7.61
C LEU A 11 3.22 6.24 -7.46
N LYS A 12 2.15 6.41 -6.67
CA LYS A 12 1.10 5.38 -6.52
C LYS A 12 0.38 5.09 -7.84
N LEU A 13 0.17 6.08 -8.70
CA LEU A 13 -0.43 5.87 -10.02
C LEU A 13 0.47 5.03 -10.93
N PHE A 14 1.78 5.20 -10.85
CA PHE A 14 2.74 4.38 -11.59
C PHE A 14 2.72 2.92 -11.14
N ASP A 15 2.76 2.68 -9.82
CA ASP A 15 2.67 1.34 -9.25
C ASP A 15 1.34 0.65 -9.65
N PHE A 16 0.24 1.39 -9.60
CA PHE A 16 -1.07 0.88 -10.01
C PHE A 16 -1.08 0.44 -11.47
N TYR A 17 -0.50 1.21 -12.38
CA TYR A 17 -0.43 0.84 -13.80
C TYR A 17 0.28 -0.50 -14.01
N SER A 18 1.37 -0.74 -13.29
CA SER A 18 2.11 -2.00 -13.32
C SER A 18 1.26 -3.17 -12.79
N ILE A 19 0.54 -2.96 -11.68
CA ILE A 19 -0.35 -3.96 -11.08
C ILE A 19 -1.52 -4.26 -12.03
N ARG A 20 -2.15 -3.23 -12.62
CA ARG A 20 -3.27 -3.41 -13.57
C ARG A 20 -2.84 -4.23 -14.79
N ASN A 21 -1.64 -4.02 -15.32
CA ASN A 21 -1.12 -4.80 -16.43
C ASN A 21 -0.93 -6.29 -16.09
N ALA A 22 -0.56 -6.58 -14.84
CA ALA A 22 -0.43 -7.95 -14.35
C ALA A 22 -1.78 -8.60 -14.02
N ALA A 23 -2.77 -7.82 -13.53
CA ALA A 23 -4.05 -8.30 -13.03
C ALA A 23 -5.24 -7.73 -13.84
N LYS A 24 -5.27 -7.97 -15.15
CA LYS A 24 -6.20 -7.35 -16.12
C LYS A 24 -7.69 -7.55 -15.83
N LYS A 25 -8.06 -8.64 -15.16
CA LYS A 25 -9.47 -9.02 -14.89
C LYS A 25 -9.89 -8.86 -13.43
N THR A 26 -8.98 -8.45 -12.55
CA THR A 26 -9.27 -8.28 -11.13
C THR A 26 -9.95 -6.93 -10.90
N PHE A 27 -11.03 -6.90 -10.11
CA PHE A 27 -11.61 -5.63 -9.66
C PHE A 27 -10.58 -4.88 -8.80
N MET A 28 -10.27 -3.66 -9.19
CA MET A 28 -9.20 -2.89 -8.57
C MET A 28 -9.67 -1.51 -8.16
N THR A 29 -9.36 -1.15 -6.92
CA THR A 29 -9.56 0.19 -6.37
C THR A 29 -8.21 0.90 -6.18
N VAL A 30 -8.21 2.21 -6.37
CA VAL A 30 -7.05 3.07 -6.09
C VAL A 30 -7.45 4.18 -5.13
N GLY A 31 -6.67 4.33 -4.05
CA GLY A 31 -6.95 5.31 -3.02
C GLY A 31 -6.45 6.71 -3.38
N ILE A 32 -7.29 7.71 -3.16
CA ILE A 32 -6.85 9.10 -3.09
C ILE A 32 -6.22 9.30 -1.71
N PRO A 33 -4.93 9.70 -1.61
CA PRO A 33 -4.31 9.97 -0.32
C PRO A 33 -5.07 11.05 0.45
N TYR A 34 -5.29 10.82 1.74
CA TYR A 34 -5.95 11.81 2.59
C TYR A 34 -5.17 13.14 2.58
N GLY A 35 -5.89 14.24 2.38
CA GLY A 35 -5.29 15.58 2.27
C GLY A 35 -4.69 15.92 0.90
N HIS A 36 -4.79 15.01 -0.10
CA HIS A 36 -4.36 15.32 -1.47
C HIS A 36 -5.28 16.33 -2.18
N CYS A 37 -6.57 16.28 -1.88
CA CYS A 37 -7.58 17.18 -2.44
C CYS A 37 -8.13 18.11 -1.35
N SER A 38 -8.31 19.38 -1.68
CA SER A 38 -8.86 20.42 -0.82
C SER A 38 -10.20 20.98 -1.31
N SER A 39 -10.66 20.49 -2.48
CA SER A 39 -11.91 20.94 -3.11
C SER A 39 -12.60 19.81 -3.89
N GLU A 40 -13.91 19.97 -4.13
CA GLU A 40 -14.70 19.05 -4.95
C GLU A 40 -14.12 18.91 -6.39
N LYS A 41 -13.64 20.00 -6.96
CA LYS A 41 -13.02 20.02 -8.30
C LYS A 41 -11.77 19.13 -8.34
N GLU A 42 -10.94 19.22 -7.31
CA GLU A 42 -9.71 18.42 -7.23
C GLU A 42 -9.99 16.94 -7.03
N VAL A 43 -10.96 16.57 -6.18
CA VAL A 43 -11.30 15.18 -5.95
C VAL A 43 -11.94 14.53 -7.18
N ILE A 44 -12.78 15.26 -7.92
CA ILE A 44 -13.32 14.78 -9.22
C ILE A 44 -12.17 14.56 -10.21
N LYS A 45 -11.25 15.54 -10.33
CA LYS A 45 -10.09 15.42 -11.22
C LYS A 45 -9.24 14.20 -10.88
N ALA A 46 -8.93 13.99 -9.60
CA ALA A 46 -8.15 12.84 -9.13
C ALA A 46 -8.89 11.52 -9.43
N GLY A 47 -10.19 11.43 -9.16
CA GLY A 47 -11.01 10.26 -9.44
C GLY A 47 -11.04 9.92 -10.94
N MET A 48 -11.23 10.91 -11.82
CA MET A 48 -11.19 10.71 -13.27
C MET A 48 -9.81 10.25 -13.76
N GLN A 49 -8.71 10.75 -13.18
CA GLN A 49 -7.37 10.28 -13.51
C GLN A 49 -7.18 8.81 -13.14
N ILE A 50 -7.64 8.41 -11.97
CA ILE A 50 -7.59 7.02 -11.48
C ILE A 50 -8.36 6.09 -12.43
N LEU A 51 -9.60 6.43 -12.80
CA LEU A 51 -10.39 5.64 -13.75
C LEU A 51 -9.73 5.55 -15.13
N LYS A 52 -9.13 6.63 -15.62
CA LYS A 52 -8.40 6.67 -16.90
C LYS A 52 -7.23 5.67 -16.93
N LEU A 53 -6.63 5.37 -15.79
CA LEU A 53 -5.57 4.36 -15.66
C LEU A 53 -6.09 2.92 -15.62
N GLY A 54 -7.43 2.73 -15.64
CA GLY A 54 -8.07 1.43 -15.66
C GLY A 54 -8.47 0.90 -14.27
N ALA A 55 -8.56 1.76 -13.25
CA ALA A 55 -9.20 1.37 -11.99
C ALA A 55 -10.70 1.16 -12.19
N ASP A 56 -11.28 0.25 -11.42
CA ASP A 56 -12.72 -0.03 -11.43
C ASP A 56 -13.48 0.86 -10.44
N ALA A 57 -12.78 1.32 -9.37
CA ALA A 57 -13.33 2.24 -8.38
C ALA A 57 -12.23 3.07 -7.72
N VAL A 58 -12.64 4.13 -7.04
CA VAL A 58 -11.79 5.02 -6.24
C VAL A 58 -12.05 4.75 -4.76
N TYR A 59 -11.00 4.47 -3.98
CA TYR A 59 -11.11 4.50 -2.53
C TYR A 59 -10.93 5.92 -2.01
N CYS A 60 -11.85 6.38 -1.15
CA CYS A 60 -11.84 7.73 -0.60
C CYS A 60 -12.34 7.73 0.85
N SER A 61 -11.47 8.13 1.78
CA SER A 61 -11.78 8.29 3.21
C SER A 61 -11.99 9.76 3.62
N MET A 62 -12.23 10.64 2.66
CA MET A 62 -12.58 12.04 2.91
C MET A 62 -14.08 12.21 3.19
N SER A 63 -14.52 13.45 3.33
CA SER A 63 -15.91 13.75 3.70
C SER A 63 -16.96 13.24 2.70
N PRO A 64 -18.21 12.98 3.19
CA PRO A 64 -19.32 12.62 2.32
C PRO A 64 -19.57 13.60 1.17
N GLU A 65 -19.28 14.89 1.35
CA GLU A 65 -19.41 15.94 0.33
C GLU A 65 -18.46 15.68 -0.86
N PHE A 66 -17.21 15.35 -0.58
CA PHE A 66 -16.22 15.01 -1.62
C PHE A 66 -16.59 13.73 -2.34
N ILE A 67 -17.09 12.73 -1.59
CA ILE A 67 -17.58 11.48 -2.17
C ILE A 67 -18.79 11.76 -3.06
N LYS A 68 -19.76 12.53 -2.58
CA LYS A 68 -20.95 12.91 -3.35
C LYS A 68 -20.61 13.71 -4.61
N ALA A 69 -19.59 14.54 -4.57
CA ALA A 69 -19.11 15.24 -5.76
C ALA A 69 -18.62 14.26 -6.84
N MET A 70 -17.87 13.22 -6.45
CA MET A 70 -17.41 12.18 -7.39
C MET A 70 -18.56 11.30 -7.90
N THR A 71 -19.45 10.84 -7.03
CA THR A 71 -20.56 9.93 -7.43
C THR A 71 -21.58 10.58 -8.34
N LYS A 72 -21.81 11.89 -8.24
CA LYS A 72 -22.59 12.68 -9.21
C LYS A 72 -22.02 12.59 -10.63
N GLU A 73 -20.68 12.55 -10.74
CA GLU A 73 -19.98 12.39 -12.01
C GLU A 73 -19.83 10.91 -12.43
N LYS A 74 -20.58 10.00 -11.78
CA LYS A 74 -20.56 8.55 -12.04
C LYS A 74 -19.21 7.88 -11.81
N ILE A 75 -18.37 8.44 -10.94
CA ILE A 75 -17.16 7.81 -10.46
C ILE A 75 -17.56 6.80 -9.37
N PRO A 76 -17.29 5.49 -9.54
CA PRO A 76 -17.55 4.50 -8.48
C PRO A 76 -16.60 4.75 -7.29
N VAL A 77 -17.16 4.85 -6.09
CA VAL A 77 -16.37 5.14 -4.87
C VAL A 77 -16.59 4.06 -3.82
N ILE A 78 -15.49 3.62 -3.20
CA ILE A 78 -15.46 2.86 -1.95
C ILE A 78 -15.12 3.85 -0.82
N GLY A 79 -16.01 3.96 0.16
CA GLY A 79 -15.82 4.80 1.35
C GLY A 79 -15.09 4.07 2.47
N HIS A 80 -15.01 4.68 3.66
CA HIS A 80 -14.41 4.07 4.84
C HIS A 80 -15.19 4.45 6.10
N VAL A 81 -15.45 3.46 6.96
CA VAL A 81 -16.15 3.62 8.25
C VAL A 81 -15.44 2.82 9.35
N GLY A 82 -15.77 3.15 10.60
CA GLY A 82 -15.13 2.53 11.77
C GLY A 82 -13.84 3.25 12.16
N MET A 83 -12.74 2.51 12.28
CA MET A 83 -11.43 3.11 12.54
C MET A 83 -10.83 3.61 11.23
N VAL A 84 -10.90 4.91 10.98
CA VAL A 84 -10.31 5.55 9.80
C VAL A 84 -8.89 6.01 10.15
N PRO A 85 -7.82 5.38 9.56
CA PRO A 85 -6.44 5.69 9.94
C PRO A 85 -6.05 7.16 9.81
N ALA A 86 -6.53 7.84 8.78
CA ALA A 86 -6.27 9.26 8.53
C ALA A 86 -6.81 10.18 9.64
N THR A 87 -7.87 9.76 10.32
CA THR A 87 -8.54 10.52 11.39
C THR A 87 -8.41 9.85 12.77
N LYS A 88 -7.41 9.00 12.96
CA LYS A 88 -7.19 8.23 14.20
C LYS A 88 -7.12 9.09 15.48
N SER A 89 -6.70 10.35 15.37
CA SER A 89 -6.69 11.29 16.50
C SER A 89 -8.08 11.55 17.07
N TRP A 90 -9.12 11.54 16.23
CA TRP A 90 -10.52 11.70 16.63
C TRP A 90 -11.09 10.50 17.38
N THR A 91 -10.51 9.33 17.18
CA THR A 91 -10.90 8.08 17.88
C THR A 91 -9.99 7.75 19.06
N GLY A 92 -8.95 8.56 19.30
CA GLY A 92 -7.97 8.33 20.36
C GLY A 92 -6.98 7.21 20.05
N GLY A 93 -6.61 7.07 18.77
CA GLY A 93 -5.60 6.13 18.28
C GLY A 93 -6.17 4.95 17.49
N PHE A 94 -5.30 3.97 17.18
CA PHE A 94 -5.68 2.74 16.49
C PHE A 94 -6.41 1.80 17.45
N LYS A 95 -7.73 1.87 17.51
CA LYS A 95 -8.57 1.01 18.35
C LYS A 95 -9.90 0.72 17.70
N ALA A 96 -10.52 -0.40 18.09
CA ALA A 96 -11.85 -0.75 17.61
C ALA A 96 -12.89 0.32 18.01
N VAL A 97 -13.78 0.65 17.08
CA VAL A 97 -14.86 1.63 17.19
C VAL A 97 -16.21 0.91 17.16
N GLY A 98 -17.18 1.38 17.94
CA GLY A 98 -18.52 0.76 18.01
C GLY A 98 -18.66 -0.25 19.15
N LYS A 99 -17.83 -0.17 20.20
CA LYS A 99 -17.89 -1.10 21.33
C LYS A 99 -19.03 -0.85 22.30
N ASN A 100 -19.63 0.33 22.28
CA ASN A 100 -20.84 0.68 23.03
C ASN A 100 -21.94 1.12 22.06
N SER A 101 -23.17 1.23 22.56
CA SER A 101 -24.34 1.54 21.73
C SER A 101 -24.23 2.89 20.98
N SER A 102 -23.71 3.91 21.64
CA SER A 102 -23.57 5.24 21.02
C SER A 102 -22.54 5.25 19.91
N GLU A 103 -21.40 4.58 20.09
CA GLU A 103 -20.40 4.41 19.04
C GLU A 103 -20.92 3.54 17.89
N ALA A 104 -21.66 2.46 18.19
CA ALA A 104 -22.24 1.58 17.19
C ALA A 104 -23.27 2.29 16.30
N ILE A 105 -24.14 3.11 16.92
CA ILE A 105 -25.09 3.98 16.21
C ILE A 105 -24.33 4.94 15.29
N LYS A 106 -23.26 5.55 15.78
CA LYS A 106 -22.45 6.45 14.96
C LYS A 106 -21.84 5.75 13.73
N VAL A 107 -21.32 4.54 13.88
CA VAL A 107 -20.79 3.75 12.73
C VAL A 107 -21.92 3.46 11.74
N TYR A 108 -23.11 3.10 12.23
CA TYR A 108 -24.29 2.89 11.39
C TYR A 108 -24.66 4.16 10.61
N ASP A 109 -24.79 5.29 11.29
CA ASP A 109 -25.13 6.58 10.70
C ASP A 109 -24.06 7.05 9.69
N ASP A 110 -22.77 6.84 10.00
CA ASP A 110 -21.67 7.14 9.10
C ASP A 110 -21.77 6.27 7.81
N THR A 111 -22.12 4.98 7.96
CA THR A 111 -22.35 4.08 6.81
C THR A 111 -23.52 4.57 5.96
N LYS A 112 -24.65 4.93 6.58
CA LYS A 112 -25.82 5.44 5.86
C LYS A 112 -25.55 6.76 5.14
N ARG A 113 -24.80 7.67 5.76
CA ARG A 113 -24.40 8.93 5.10
C ARG A 113 -23.54 8.69 3.86
N LEU A 114 -22.65 7.69 3.87
CA LEU A 114 -21.87 7.33 2.71
C LEU A 114 -22.73 6.64 1.63
N GLU A 115 -23.65 5.77 2.03
CA GLU A 115 -24.65 5.17 1.15
C GLU A 115 -25.48 6.26 0.43
N ASP A 116 -25.99 7.27 1.17
CA ASP A 116 -26.69 8.44 0.64
C ASP A 116 -25.81 9.32 -0.27
N ALA A 117 -24.50 9.32 -0.03
CA ALA A 117 -23.56 9.98 -0.92
C ALA A 117 -23.28 9.20 -2.21
N GLY A 118 -23.83 7.99 -2.36
CA GLY A 118 -23.80 7.18 -3.57
C GLY A 118 -22.58 6.29 -3.73
N VAL A 119 -21.91 5.89 -2.63
CA VAL A 119 -20.83 4.90 -2.71
C VAL A 119 -21.33 3.54 -3.17
N ILE A 120 -20.48 2.76 -3.81
CA ILE A 120 -20.79 1.37 -4.18
C ILE A 120 -20.45 0.38 -3.05
N GLY A 121 -19.68 0.81 -2.06
CA GLY A 121 -19.32 0.04 -0.88
C GLY A 121 -18.50 0.85 0.10
N VAL A 122 -18.25 0.26 1.27
CA VAL A 122 -17.38 0.82 2.29
C VAL A 122 -16.44 -0.23 2.84
N GLU A 123 -15.21 0.19 3.12
CA GLU A 123 -14.30 -0.54 3.99
C GLU A 123 -14.71 -0.27 5.44
N MET A 124 -15.01 -1.34 6.18
CA MET A 124 -15.40 -1.27 7.59
C MET A 124 -14.27 -1.83 8.45
N GLU A 125 -13.55 -0.93 9.13
CA GLU A 125 -12.35 -1.31 9.86
C GLU A 125 -12.57 -1.33 11.37
N LEU A 126 -12.19 -2.46 12.00
CA LEU A 126 -12.16 -2.67 13.45
C LEU A 126 -13.49 -2.36 14.17
N VAL A 127 -14.61 -2.71 13.55
CA VAL A 127 -15.96 -2.64 14.13
C VAL A 127 -16.32 -3.99 14.74
N PRO A 128 -16.98 -4.05 15.94
CA PRO A 128 -17.39 -5.31 16.53
C PRO A 128 -18.28 -6.15 15.62
N THR A 129 -18.01 -7.45 15.53
CA THR A 129 -18.60 -8.37 14.53
C THR A 129 -20.13 -8.30 14.46
N LYS A 130 -20.84 -8.26 15.61
CA LYS A 130 -22.31 -8.19 15.61
C LYS A 130 -22.84 -6.87 15.07
N VAL A 131 -22.11 -5.75 15.29
CA VAL A 131 -22.46 -4.43 14.76
C VAL A 131 -22.24 -4.43 13.25
N ALA A 132 -21.11 -4.91 12.79
CA ALA A 132 -20.77 -5.01 11.38
C ALA A 132 -21.78 -5.89 10.61
N GLU A 133 -22.11 -7.06 11.12
CA GLU A 133 -23.12 -7.98 10.55
C GLU A 133 -24.51 -7.32 10.47
N TYR A 134 -24.92 -6.61 11.53
CA TYR A 134 -26.18 -5.87 11.50
C TYR A 134 -26.19 -4.78 10.41
N ILE A 135 -25.11 -4.01 10.32
CA ILE A 135 -24.97 -2.96 9.30
C ILE A 135 -25.00 -3.57 7.91
N THR A 136 -24.26 -4.65 7.67
CA THR A 136 -24.23 -5.36 6.38
C THR A 136 -25.64 -5.80 5.96
N ASN A 137 -26.39 -6.44 6.84
CA ASN A 137 -27.75 -6.92 6.57
C ASN A 137 -28.78 -5.79 6.34
N ASN A 138 -28.46 -4.55 6.69
CA ASN A 138 -29.31 -3.38 6.58
C ASN A 138 -28.74 -2.30 5.65
N SER A 139 -27.80 -2.65 4.76
CA SER A 139 -27.20 -1.77 3.76
C SER A 139 -27.43 -2.31 2.36
N GLU A 140 -27.58 -1.42 1.39
CA GLU A 140 -27.70 -1.77 -0.05
C GLU A 140 -26.35 -1.73 -0.78
N ILE A 141 -25.28 -1.38 -0.06
CA ILE A 141 -23.91 -1.27 -0.56
C ILE A 141 -23.03 -2.41 -0.06
N ILE A 142 -21.93 -2.67 -0.73
CA ILE A 142 -20.97 -3.72 -0.34
C ILE A 142 -20.22 -3.30 0.94
N ILE A 143 -20.23 -4.14 1.95
CA ILE A 143 -19.47 -3.94 3.19
C ILE A 143 -18.23 -4.84 3.17
N ILE A 144 -17.05 -4.22 3.13
CA ILE A 144 -15.75 -4.89 3.07
C ILE A 144 -15.14 -4.86 4.48
N SER A 145 -15.00 -6.01 5.10
CA SER A 145 -14.45 -6.13 6.46
C SER A 145 -12.92 -6.02 6.47
N MET A 146 -12.39 -5.11 7.29
CA MET A 146 -11.02 -5.19 7.79
C MET A 146 -11.07 -5.37 9.31
N GLY A 147 -11.00 -6.61 9.79
CA GLY A 147 -11.08 -6.93 11.22
C GLY A 147 -12.46 -6.74 11.85
N SER A 148 -13.53 -6.64 11.05
CA SER A 148 -14.91 -6.47 11.53
C SER A 148 -15.72 -7.78 11.51
N GLY A 149 -15.09 -8.88 11.17
CA GLY A 149 -15.67 -10.24 11.24
C GLY A 149 -16.18 -10.75 9.89
N LYS A 150 -16.67 -12.00 9.94
CA LYS A 150 -17.08 -12.77 8.74
C LYS A 150 -18.49 -12.47 8.22
N GLY A 151 -19.25 -11.66 8.95
CA GLY A 151 -20.65 -11.32 8.60
C GLY A 151 -20.77 -10.17 7.60
N CYS A 152 -19.65 -9.68 7.04
CA CYS A 152 -19.63 -8.71 5.96
C CYS A 152 -19.52 -9.41 4.59
N ASP A 153 -19.82 -8.67 3.51
CA ASP A 153 -19.87 -9.21 2.14
C ASP A 153 -18.50 -9.66 1.61
N ALA A 154 -17.43 -8.99 2.02
CA ALA A 154 -16.06 -9.30 1.62
C ALA A 154 -15.07 -9.13 2.77
N GLN A 155 -13.85 -9.67 2.59
CA GLN A 155 -12.75 -9.55 3.55
C GLN A 155 -11.57 -8.85 2.89
N TYR A 156 -10.89 -7.98 3.65
CA TYR A 156 -9.70 -7.26 3.23
C TYR A 156 -8.56 -7.45 4.22
N LEU A 157 -7.38 -7.72 3.71
CA LEU A 157 -6.11 -7.71 4.45
C LEU A 157 -5.01 -7.13 3.57
N PHE A 158 -4.03 -6.49 4.19
CA PHE A 158 -2.83 -6.08 3.50
C PHE A 158 -2.00 -7.30 3.06
N ALA A 159 -1.40 -7.22 1.88
CA ALA A 159 -0.51 -8.26 1.36
C ALA A 159 0.68 -8.51 2.32
N GLU A 160 1.18 -7.45 2.95
CA GLU A 160 2.25 -7.49 3.93
C GLU A 160 1.90 -8.38 5.13
N ASP A 161 0.65 -8.31 5.61
CA ASP A 161 0.16 -9.16 6.71
C ASP A 161 -0.01 -10.60 6.24
N ILE A 162 -0.58 -10.81 5.04
CA ILE A 162 -0.77 -12.14 4.44
C ILE A 162 0.57 -12.87 4.28
N PHE A 163 1.60 -12.15 3.83
CA PHE A 163 2.92 -12.70 3.57
C PHE A 163 3.87 -12.65 4.76
N ALA A 164 3.49 -12.00 5.87
CA ALA A 164 4.39 -11.68 6.99
C ALA A 164 5.70 -11.07 6.51
N SER A 165 5.61 -10.05 5.66
CA SER A 165 6.79 -9.35 5.14
C SER A 165 7.33 -8.29 6.08
N HIS A 166 6.55 -7.85 7.07
CA HIS A 166 6.99 -6.96 8.14
C HIS A 166 7.77 -7.70 9.22
N PRO A 167 8.88 -7.12 9.73
CA PRO A 167 9.64 -7.73 10.82
C PRO A 167 8.94 -7.63 12.17
N ASP A 168 8.11 -6.60 12.40
CA ASP A 168 7.86 -6.13 13.76
C ASP A 168 6.46 -6.40 14.32
N HIS A 169 5.42 -6.45 13.51
CA HIS A 169 4.06 -6.61 14.04
C HIS A 169 3.07 -7.12 13.00
N ILE A 170 2.29 -8.12 13.41
CA ILE A 170 1.12 -8.58 12.66
C ILE A 170 -0.11 -8.14 13.43
N PRO A 171 -1.03 -7.37 12.83
CA PRO A 171 -2.25 -6.93 13.49
C PRO A 171 -3.08 -8.11 13.99
N ARG A 172 -3.75 -7.95 15.14
CA ARG A 172 -4.57 -9.01 15.75
C ARG A 172 -5.64 -9.58 14.80
N HIS A 173 -6.16 -8.77 13.90
CA HIS A 173 -7.19 -9.17 12.94
C HIS A 173 -6.63 -9.86 11.70
N ALA A 174 -5.32 -9.84 11.50
CA ALA A 174 -4.68 -10.45 10.36
C ALA A 174 -4.35 -11.93 10.60
N LYS A 175 -4.31 -12.68 9.51
CA LYS A 175 -3.82 -14.06 9.48
C LYS A 175 -2.75 -14.16 8.41
N THR A 176 -1.60 -14.68 8.80
CA THR A 176 -0.48 -14.94 7.89
C THR A 176 -0.62 -16.29 7.21
N TYR A 177 -0.21 -16.35 5.95
CA TYR A 177 -0.21 -17.57 5.13
C TYR A 177 1.18 -17.93 4.64
N ALA A 178 2.15 -17.02 4.81
CA ALA A 178 3.57 -17.22 4.48
C ALA A 178 4.44 -16.48 5.52
N ASN A 179 5.76 -16.65 5.45
CA ASN A 179 6.72 -15.88 6.23
C ASN A 179 7.89 -15.45 5.35
N ILE A 180 7.62 -14.45 4.51
CA ILE A 180 8.62 -13.91 3.58
C ILE A 180 9.74 -13.20 4.33
N ASN A 181 9.47 -12.53 5.44
CA ASN A 181 10.50 -11.84 6.22
C ASN A 181 11.61 -12.79 6.68
N LYS A 182 11.26 -14.01 7.10
CA LYS A 182 12.26 -15.02 7.49
C LYS A 182 13.19 -15.40 6.34
N GLU A 183 12.68 -15.51 5.13
CA GLU A 183 13.48 -15.84 3.94
C GLU A 183 14.32 -14.63 3.49
N MET A 184 13.77 -13.43 3.55
CA MET A 184 14.52 -12.19 3.28
C MET A 184 15.68 -11.99 4.24
N THR A 185 15.50 -12.28 5.53
CA THR A 185 16.58 -12.23 6.54
C THR A 185 17.72 -13.18 6.19
N LYS A 186 17.42 -14.37 5.68
CA LYS A 186 18.46 -15.31 5.21
C LYS A 186 19.24 -14.75 4.01
N ILE A 187 18.51 -14.15 3.05
CA ILE A 187 19.11 -13.53 1.87
C ILE A 187 20.03 -12.38 2.28
N GLU A 188 19.58 -11.51 3.18
CA GLU A 188 20.43 -10.41 3.69
C GLU A 188 21.67 -10.91 4.41
N LYS A 189 21.56 -12.00 5.17
CA LYS A 189 22.73 -12.64 5.79
C LYS A 189 23.72 -13.14 4.73
N ILE A 190 23.26 -13.80 3.67
CA ILE A 190 24.11 -14.28 2.58
C ILE A 190 24.85 -13.11 1.92
N LYS A 191 24.15 -12.02 1.63
CA LYS A 191 24.75 -10.81 1.06
C LYS A 191 25.82 -10.23 1.98
N HIS A 192 25.53 -10.10 3.27
CA HIS A 192 26.47 -9.62 4.29
C HIS A 192 27.72 -10.51 4.33
N ASP A 193 27.56 -11.82 4.44
CA ASP A 193 28.65 -12.77 4.53
C ASP A 193 29.53 -12.74 3.27
N ALA A 194 28.95 -12.57 2.08
CA ALA A 194 29.67 -12.39 0.82
C ALA A 194 30.53 -11.10 0.82
N LEU A 195 29.97 -9.99 1.29
CA LEU A 195 30.71 -8.73 1.39
C LEU A 195 31.87 -8.82 2.41
N VAL A 196 31.65 -9.46 3.55
CA VAL A 196 32.70 -9.71 4.54
C VAL A 196 33.81 -10.59 3.95
N SER A 197 33.45 -11.64 3.21
CA SER A 197 34.43 -12.50 2.52
C SER A 197 35.25 -11.73 1.50
N PHE A 198 34.61 -10.90 0.67
CA PHE A 198 35.31 -10.04 -0.29
C PHE A 198 36.33 -9.10 0.40
N ILE A 199 35.91 -8.42 1.48
CA ILE A 199 36.79 -7.52 2.24
C ILE A 199 38.00 -8.29 2.80
N ASN A 200 37.76 -9.48 3.34
CA ASN A 200 38.83 -10.32 3.89
C ASN A 200 39.79 -10.79 2.80
N ASP A 201 39.31 -11.14 1.63
CA ASP A 201 40.18 -11.56 0.51
C ASP A 201 41.02 -10.39 -0.02
N VAL A 202 40.44 -9.19 -0.11
CA VAL A 202 41.19 -7.98 -0.48
C VAL A 202 42.27 -7.69 0.58
N ASN A 203 41.92 -7.69 1.86
CA ASN A 203 42.89 -7.39 2.94
C ASN A 203 43.99 -8.44 3.07
N SER A 204 43.71 -9.69 2.76
CA SER A 204 44.67 -10.81 2.77
C SER A 204 45.38 -11.03 1.44
N GLN A 205 45.19 -10.16 0.47
CA GLN A 205 45.75 -10.26 -0.91
C GLN A 205 45.37 -11.56 -1.65
N LYS A 206 44.26 -12.18 -1.30
CA LYS A 206 43.67 -13.32 -2.03
C LYS A 206 42.87 -12.90 -3.23
N PHE A 207 42.37 -11.66 -3.24
CA PHE A 207 41.71 -11.04 -4.38
C PHE A 207 42.44 -9.75 -4.76
N PRO A 208 42.72 -9.47 -6.07
CA PRO A 208 42.38 -10.29 -7.24
C PRO A 208 43.27 -11.54 -7.36
N GLU A 209 42.71 -12.65 -7.89
CA GLU A 209 43.48 -13.80 -8.35
C GLU A 209 44.03 -13.54 -9.75
N ASP A 210 45.06 -14.31 -10.20
CA ASP A 210 45.70 -14.14 -11.52
C ASP A 210 44.68 -14.09 -12.68
N LYS A 211 43.63 -14.91 -12.60
CA LYS A 211 42.52 -14.93 -13.59
C LYS A 211 41.69 -13.64 -13.69
N ASN A 212 41.82 -12.78 -12.69
CA ASN A 212 41.11 -11.50 -12.63
C ASN A 212 42.00 -10.34 -13.09
N LEU A 213 43.31 -10.60 -13.38
CA LEU A 213 44.26 -9.60 -13.77
C LEU A 213 44.25 -9.37 -15.28
N ILE A 214 44.57 -8.16 -15.68
CA ILE A 214 44.80 -7.79 -17.09
C ILE A 214 46.29 -7.50 -17.24
N PHE A 215 46.92 -8.22 -18.14
CA PHE A 215 48.33 -8.10 -18.36
C PHE A 215 48.63 -7.28 -19.62
N ILE A 216 49.62 -6.41 -19.58
CA ILE A 216 50.20 -5.77 -20.77
C ILE A 216 51.35 -6.64 -21.30
N ASN A 217 51.54 -6.67 -22.62
CA ASN A 217 52.69 -7.32 -23.23
C ASN A 217 54.01 -6.66 -22.80
N ASP A 218 55.05 -7.42 -22.48
CA ASP A 218 56.32 -6.92 -21.92
C ASP A 218 56.99 -5.86 -22.83
N ASN A 219 56.91 -6.04 -24.18
CA ASN A 219 57.47 -5.05 -25.13
C ASN A 219 56.68 -3.71 -25.07
N GLU A 220 55.40 -3.77 -24.94
CA GLU A 220 54.54 -2.55 -24.82
C GLU A 220 54.77 -1.89 -23.44
N TYR A 221 54.94 -2.67 -22.39
CA TYR A 221 55.24 -2.15 -21.08
C TYR A 221 56.65 -1.45 -21.07
N SER A 222 57.69 -2.04 -21.70
CA SER A 222 59.00 -1.41 -21.86
C SER A 222 58.91 -0.07 -22.61
N LYS A 223 58.22 -0.02 -23.74
CA LYS A 223 57.98 1.24 -24.48
C LYS A 223 57.29 2.29 -23.64
N PHE A 224 56.29 1.88 -22.86
CA PHE A 224 55.56 2.78 -21.96
C PHE A 224 56.53 3.41 -20.92
N ILE A 225 57.36 2.58 -20.26
CA ILE A 225 58.33 3.07 -19.27
C ILE A 225 59.36 3.98 -19.92
N ASP A 226 59.87 3.66 -21.12
CA ASP A 226 60.86 4.47 -21.81
C ASP A 226 60.31 5.82 -22.28
N SER A 227 59.01 5.91 -22.55
CA SER A 227 58.36 7.17 -22.90
C SER A 227 58.17 8.15 -21.73
N LEU A 228 58.39 7.69 -20.49
CA LEU A 228 58.27 8.50 -19.27
C LEU A 228 59.61 9.01 -18.73
N LYS A 229 60.71 8.58 -19.32
CA LYS A 229 62.06 9.05 -19.01
C LYS A 229 62.43 10.25 -19.88
#